data_f2eedce2e0897273122753530ede32c7
#
_entry.id   f2eedce2e0897273122753530ede32c7
#
_cell.length_a   1.000
_cell.length_b   1.000
_cell.length_c   1.000
_cell.angle_alpha   90.00
_cell.angle_beta   90.00
_cell.angle_gamma   90.00
#
_symmetry.space_group_name_H-M   'P 1'
#
loop_
_entity.id
_entity.type
_entity.pdbx_description
1 polymer ?
#
loop_
_entity_poly.entity_id
_entity_poly.type
_entity_poly.pdbx_seq_one_letter_code
_entity_poly.pdbx_strand_id
1 'polypeptide(L)'
;KVQIGFAYSKNMGASNQVGDGHGDFILYDDSGDELFPDYSQLFFDLNLKYKGFSLVLEYADAFASGLDQIYTDPNAFNLLIPKQISEYLVVGDSQGIQFGYFTKNGISIDFIYENLNPEFDSYESSVLRKSSNMGVGLSKYLAGNNLKIQASLFKTAYENLNNLDDEFMSGSFLVQIAF
;
A
#
# COMPACT_ATOMS: atom_id res chain seq x y z
N LYS A 1 -23.77 11.69 -2.19
CA LYS A 1 -22.60 12.38 -1.63
C LYS A 1 -21.40 12.00 -2.47
N VAL A 2 -20.60 12.98 -2.87
CA VAL A 2 -19.32 12.78 -3.58
C VAL A 2 -18.25 13.52 -2.78
N GLN A 3 -17.10 12.89 -2.61
CA GLN A 3 -15.89 13.48 -2.04
C GLN A 3 -14.73 13.09 -2.95
N ILE A 4 -13.88 14.04 -3.25
CA ILE A 4 -12.67 13.87 -4.05
C ILE A 4 -11.53 14.46 -3.23
N GLY A 5 -10.45 13.71 -3.08
CA GLY A 5 -9.22 14.12 -2.46
C GLY A 5 -8.06 14.03 -3.43
N PHE A 6 -7.13 14.95 -3.29
CA PHE A 6 -5.87 14.96 -4.01
C PHE A 6 -4.81 15.54 -3.09
N ALA A 7 -3.66 14.86 -3.03
CA ALA A 7 -2.50 15.37 -2.31
C ALA A 7 -1.22 15.07 -3.12
N TYR A 8 -0.29 15.99 -3.05
CA TYR A 8 1.04 15.84 -3.60
C TYR A 8 2.05 16.33 -2.58
N SER A 9 3.10 15.57 -2.38
CA SER A 9 4.25 15.99 -1.58
C SER A 9 5.54 15.80 -2.36
N LYS A 10 6.49 16.71 -2.14
CA LYS A 10 7.86 16.57 -2.65
C LYS A 10 8.84 16.89 -1.55
N ASN A 11 9.77 15.99 -1.32
CA ASN A 11 10.91 16.18 -0.44
C ASN A 11 12.19 16.18 -1.28
N MET A 12 12.86 17.31 -1.34
CA MET A 12 14.12 17.45 -2.07
C MET A 12 15.27 17.10 -1.15
N GLY A 13 16.14 16.20 -1.63
CA GLY A 13 17.22 15.69 -0.82
C GLY A 13 16.72 14.92 0.40
N ALA A 14 15.85 13.94 0.19
CA ALA A 14 15.30 13.14 1.27
C ALA A 14 16.39 12.30 1.93
N SER A 15 16.56 12.48 3.25
CA SER A 15 17.38 11.61 4.07
C SER A 15 16.51 10.49 4.64
N ASN A 16 17.03 9.29 4.67
CA ASN A 16 16.40 8.16 5.36
C ASN A 16 16.79 8.08 6.85
N GLN A 17 17.46 9.11 7.40
CA GLN A 17 17.73 9.19 8.82
C GLN A 17 16.43 9.37 9.61
N VAL A 18 16.24 8.51 10.62
CA VAL A 18 15.10 8.57 11.53
C VAL A 18 15.59 9.06 12.89
N GLY A 19 15.20 10.29 13.30
CA GLY A 19 15.51 10.86 14.60
C GLY A 19 16.91 11.44 14.73
N ASP A 20 17.33 11.71 15.98
CA ASP A 20 18.58 12.38 16.33
C ASP A 20 19.83 11.51 16.10
N GLY A 21 20.18 11.22 14.87
CA GLY A 21 21.45 10.58 14.51
C GLY A 21 21.47 9.06 14.64
N HIS A 22 20.33 8.40 14.74
CA HIS A 22 20.19 6.94 14.70
C HIS A 22 19.70 6.43 13.35
N GLY A 23 19.80 7.22 12.30
CA GLY A 23 19.65 6.74 10.95
C GLY A 23 20.93 6.03 10.54
N ASP A 24 20.94 4.73 10.64
CA ASP A 24 22.12 3.91 10.31
C ASP A 24 22.36 3.83 8.81
N PHE A 25 21.75 4.73 7.99
CA PHE A 25 21.71 4.48 6.58
C PHE A 25 21.91 5.77 5.76
N ILE A 26 23.12 5.97 5.31
CA ILE A 26 23.47 6.94 4.27
C ILE A 26 23.74 6.16 2.97
N LEU A 27 23.12 6.58 1.88
CA LEU A 27 23.42 6.09 0.54
C LEU A 27 24.50 6.95 -0.09
N TYR A 28 25.28 6.38 -0.97
CA TYR A 28 26.33 7.03 -1.69
C TYR A 28 26.17 6.84 -3.20
N ASP A 29 26.62 7.80 -3.99
CA ASP A 29 26.72 7.68 -5.43
C ASP A 29 28.03 6.96 -5.86
N ASP A 30 28.26 6.84 -7.16
CA ASP A 30 29.45 6.23 -7.74
C ASP A 30 30.74 7.04 -7.51
N SER A 31 30.62 8.28 -7.11
CA SER A 31 31.75 9.16 -6.76
C SER A 31 32.09 9.09 -5.27
N GLY A 32 31.28 8.40 -4.48
CA GLY A 32 31.42 8.29 -3.03
C GLY A 32 30.84 9.49 -2.26
N ASP A 33 30.07 10.33 -2.95
CA ASP A 33 29.35 11.42 -2.30
C ASP A 33 28.02 10.92 -1.69
N GLU A 34 27.61 11.54 -0.60
CA GLU A 34 26.31 11.21 0.04
C GLU A 34 25.15 11.48 -0.91
N LEU A 35 24.30 10.47 -1.13
CA LEU A 35 23.15 10.52 -2.01
C LEU A 35 21.87 10.83 -1.25
N PHE A 36 21.23 11.93 -1.59
CA PHE A 36 19.94 12.35 -1.05
C PHE A 36 18.92 12.43 -2.19
N PRO A 37 18.18 11.35 -2.49
CA PRO A 37 17.22 11.34 -3.59
C PRO A 37 16.08 12.34 -3.36
N ASP A 38 15.59 12.93 -4.43
CA ASP A 38 14.32 13.64 -4.40
C ASP A 38 13.18 12.62 -4.36
N TYR A 39 12.35 12.70 -3.32
CA TYR A 39 11.23 11.80 -3.09
C TYR A 39 9.91 12.54 -3.25
N SER A 40 9.02 12.00 -4.05
CA SER A 40 7.71 12.59 -4.32
C SER A 40 6.60 11.56 -4.16
N GLN A 41 5.46 12.02 -3.71
CA GLN A 41 4.26 11.19 -3.52
C GLN A 41 3.04 11.90 -4.07
N LEU A 42 2.19 11.14 -4.75
CA LEU A 42 0.90 11.55 -5.30
C LEU A 42 -0.19 10.68 -4.69
N PHE A 43 -1.28 11.30 -4.25
CA PHE A 43 -2.45 10.60 -3.75
C PHE A 43 -3.70 11.14 -4.42
N PHE A 44 -4.59 10.22 -4.78
CA PHE A 44 -5.93 10.55 -5.27
C PHE A 44 -6.94 9.64 -4.60
N ASP A 45 -8.05 10.20 -4.13
CA ASP A 45 -9.18 9.45 -3.59
C ASP A 45 -10.52 9.98 -4.12
N LEU A 46 -11.44 9.05 -4.34
CA LEU A 46 -12.84 9.32 -4.67
C LEU A 46 -13.73 8.49 -3.77
N ASN A 47 -14.66 9.14 -3.08
CA ASN A 47 -15.70 8.47 -2.30
C ASN A 47 -17.09 8.91 -2.81
N LEU A 48 -17.88 7.95 -3.27
CA LEU A 48 -19.18 8.16 -3.84
C LEU A 48 -20.24 7.34 -3.09
N LYS A 49 -21.31 7.98 -2.61
CA LYS A 49 -22.42 7.30 -1.93
C LYS A 49 -23.75 7.75 -2.52
N TYR A 50 -24.56 6.77 -2.97
CA TYR A 50 -25.87 7.04 -3.55
C TYR A 50 -26.85 5.88 -3.35
N LYS A 51 -27.97 6.14 -2.68
CA LYS A 51 -29.11 5.20 -2.50
C LYS A 51 -28.69 3.77 -2.08
N GLY A 52 -27.81 3.67 -1.08
CA GLY A 52 -27.30 2.40 -0.58
C GLY A 52 -26.02 1.90 -1.28
N PHE A 53 -25.68 2.43 -2.44
CA PHE A 53 -24.42 2.15 -3.10
C PHE A 53 -23.29 3.01 -2.52
N SER A 54 -22.13 2.43 -2.39
CA SER A 54 -20.87 3.12 -2.07
C SER A 54 -19.77 2.67 -3.02
N LEU A 55 -18.96 3.61 -3.44
CA LEU A 55 -17.74 3.35 -4.22
C LEU A 55 -16.63 4.18 -3.60
N VAL A 56 -15.50 3.54 -3.32
CA VAL A 56 -14.24 4.18 -2.94
C VAL A 56 -13.20 3.80 -3.96
N LEU A 57 -12.49 4.78 -4.49
CA LEU A 57 -11.32 4.60 -5.34
C LEU A 57 -10.16 5.30 -4.67
N GLU A 58 -9.02 4.63 -4.59
CA GLU A 58 -7.79 5.15 -4.01
C GLU A 58 -6.63 4.85 -4.96
N TYR A 59 -5.75 5.81 -5.13
CA TYR A 59 -4.52 5.69 -5.88
C TYR A 59 -3.42 6.40 -5.12
N ALA A 60 -2.29 5.75 -4.99
CA ALA A 60 -1.07 6.33 -4.46
C ALA A 60 0.09 5.97 -5.37
N ASP A 61 0.98 6.92 -5.58
CA ASP A 61 2.20 6.75 -6.34
C ASP A 61 3.35 7.43 -5.61
N ALA A 62 4.43 6.72 -5.41
CA ALA A 62 5.64 7.21 -4.78
C ALA A 62 6.82 6.98 -5.73
N PHE A 63 7.56 8.02 -6.00
CA PHE A 63 8.69 7.96 -6.91
C PHE A 63 9.88 8.77 -6.38
N ALA A 64 11.07 8.31 -6.70
CA ALA A 64 12.31 8.96 -6.33
C ALA A 64 13.22 9.11 -7.56
N SER A 65 14.04 10.17 -7.56
CA SER A 65 15.04 10.40 -8.60
C SER A 65 16.43 10.10 -8.07
N GLY A 66 17.37 9.82 -8.98
CA GLY A 66 18.77 9.60 -8.64
C GLY A 66 19.04 8.23 -8.00
N LEU A 67 18.25 7.22 -8.38
CA LEU A 67 18.38 5.86 -7.83
C LEU A 67 19.29 4.95 -8.67
N ASP A 68 19.96 5.49 -9.67
CA ASP A 68 20.95 4.76 -10.45
C ASP A 68 22.27 4.69 -9.70
N GLN A 69 22.86 3.49 -9.60
CA GLN A 69 24.16 3.26 -8.98
C GLN A 69 24.26 3.75 -7.53
N ILE A 70 23.44 3.14 -6.66
CA ILE A 70 23.41 3.43 -5.23
C ILE A 70 24.33 2.46 -4.48
N TYR A 71 25.13 2.99 -3.56
CA TYR A 71 26.08 2.24 -2.76
C TYR A 71 25.81 2.44 -1.25
N THR A 72 26.22 1.47 -0.44
CA THR A 72 26.17 1.56 1.03
C THR A 72 27.47 2.08 1.65
N ASP A 73 28.49 2.31 0.83
CA ASP A 73 29.78 2.79 1.31
C ASP A 73 30.39 3.83 0.34
N PRO A 74 31.19 4.77 0.87
CA PRO A 74 31.76 5.87 0.08
C PRO A 74 32.83 5.44 -0.91
N ASN A 75 33.27 4.19 -0.91
CA ASN A 75 34.25 3.68 -1.87
C ASN A 75 33.59 2.98 -3.06
N ALA A 76 32.27 2.98 -3.13
CA ALA A 76 31.46 2.39 -4.19
C ALA A 76 31.72 0.87 -4.39
N PHE A 77 32.03 0.13 -3.32
CA PHE A 77 32.26 -1.31 -3.40
C PHE A 77 30.98 -2.16 -3.31
N ASN A 78 29.97 -1.66 -2.62
CA ASN A 78 28.72 -2.38 -2.37
C ASN A 78 27.54 -1.74 -3.08
N LEU A 79 27.45 -1.99 -4.39
CA LEU A 79 26.31 -1.60 -5.19
C LEU A 79 25.03 -2.28 -4.69
N LEU A 80 24.01 -1.51 -4.40
CA LEU A 80 22.70 -2.03 -4.04
C LEU A 80 21.98 -2.60 -5.27
N ILE A 81 21.50 -3.80 -5.14
CA ILE A 81 20.59 -4.39 -6.11
C ILE A 81 19.15 -3.94 -5.84
N PRO A 82 18.24 -4.00 -6.83
CA PRO A 82 16.84 -3.56 -6.67
C PRO A 82 16.15 -4.06 -5.41
N LYS A 83 16.33 -5.32 -5.03
CA LYS A 83 15.75 -5.89 -3.80
C LYS A 83 16.24 -5.23 -2.52
N GLN A 84 17.45 -4.74 -2.49
CA GLN A 84 18.02 -4.02 -1.35
C GLN A 84 17.51 -2.58 -1.33
N ILE A 85 17.37 -1.94 -2.49
CA ILE A 85 16.80 -0.59 -2.59
C ILE A 85 15.37 -0.58 -2.04
N SER A 86 14.57 -1.59 -2.34
CA SER A 86 13.18 -1.69 -1.85
C SER A 86 13.05 -1.78 -0.33
N GLU A 87 14.10 -2.14 0.40
CA GLU A 87 14.10 -2.15 1.87
C GLU A 87 14.24 -0.75 2.46
N TYR A 88 14.77 0.20 1.70
CA TYR A 88 15.07 1.56 2.15
C TYR A 88 14.11 2.61 1.57
N LEU A 89 13.62 2.38 0.37
CA LEU A 89 12.76 3.31 -0.35
C LEU A 89 11.49 2.61 -0.82
N VAL A 90 10.36 3.12 -0.34
CA VAL A 90 9.04 2.66 -0.79
C VAL A 90 8.64 3.49 -2.00
N VAL A 91 8.91 2.96 -3.19
CA VAL A 91 8.59 3.57 -4.49
C VAL A 91 7.76 2.60 -5.32
N GLY A 92 6.89 3.16 -6.16
CA GLY A 92 5.92 2.43 -6.95
C GLY A 92 4.50 2.89 -6.70
N ASP A 93 3.54 2.23 -7.32
CA ASP A 93 2.14 2.60 -7.26
C ASP A 93 1.28 1.58 -6.51
N SER A 94 0.18 2.07 -5.97
CA SER A 94 -0.90 1.25 -5.44
C SER A 94 -2.25 1.80 -5.85
N GLN A 95 -3.19 0.92 -6.06
CA GLN A 95 -4.56 1.27 -6.39
C GLN A 95 -5.54 0.37 -5.65
N GLY A 96 -6.63 0.97 -5.19
CA GLY A 96 -7.70 0.30 -4.49
C GLY A 96 -9.06 0.68 -5.03
N ILE A 97 -9.95 -0.30 -5.12
CA ILE A 97 -11.36 -0.08 -5.40
C ILE A 97 -12.17 -0.84 -4.37
N GLN A 98 -13.10 -0.15 -3.73
CA GLN A 98 -14.09 -0.76 -2.87
C GLN A 98 -15.49 -0.40 -3.36
N PHE A 99 -16.32 -1.41 -3.55
CA PHE A 99 -17.72 -1.25 -3.91
C PHE A 99 -18.59 -1.88 -2.83
N GLY A 100 -19.64 -1.17 -2.40
CA GLY A 100 -20.57 -1.67 -1.40
C GLY A 100 -22.02 -1.39 -1.75
N TYR A 101 -22.90 -2.27 -1.29
CA TYR A 101 -24.35 -2.06 -1.36
C TYR A 101 -25.02 -2.35 -0.03
N PHE A 102 -25.66 -1.35 0.52
CA PHE A 102 -26.42 -1.44 1.76
C PHE A 102 -27.92 -1.49 1.46
N THR A 103 -28.57 -2.58 1.86
CA THR A 103 -30.01 -2.80 1.67
C THR A 103 -30.84 -2.13 2.74
N LYS A 104 -32.11 -1.87 2.45
CA LYS A 104 -33.09 -1.35 3.45
C LYS A 104 -33.29 -2.28 4.66
N ASN A 105 -32.98 -3.56 4.51
CA ASN A 105 -33.10 -4.55 5.57
C ASN A 105 -31.86 -4.65 6.46
N GLY A 106 -30.91 -3.70 6.35
CA GLY A 106 -29.70 -3.68 7.17
C GLY A 106 -28.68 -4.77 6.80
N ILE A 107 -28.61 -5.17 5.54
CA ILE A 107 -27.58 -6.05 5.00
C ILE A 107 -26.64 -5.21 4.13
N SER A 108 -25.33 -5.31 4.33
CA SER A 108 -24.31 -4.78 3.43
C SER A 108 -23.57 -5.93 2.75
N ILE A 109 -23.32 -5.77 1.48
CA ILE A 109 -22.44 -6.61 0.69
C ILE A 109 -21.34 -5.69 0.16
N ASP A 110 -20.09 -6.04 0.43
CA ASP A 110 -18.93 -5.24 0.11
C ASP A 110 -17.94 -6.08 -0.70
N PHE A 111 -17.34 -5.45 -1.68
CA PHE A 111 -16.25 -6.00 -2.49
C PHE A 111 -15.07 -5.05 -2.41
N ILE A 112 -13.86 -5.58 -2.31
CA ILE A 112 -12.61 -4.83 -2.35
C ILE A 112 -11.63 -5.49 -3.31
N TYR A 113 -10.89 -4.66 -4.03
CA TYR A 113 -9.75 -5.05 -4.84
C TYR A 113 -8.64 -4.03 -4.64
N GLU A 114 -7.45 -4.51 -4.34
CA GLU A 114 -6.26 -3.70 -4.14
C GLU A 114 -5.11 -4.31 -4.94
N ASN A 115 -4.25 -3.46 -5.46
CA ASN A 115 -3.05 -3.85 -6.19
C ASN A 115 -1.88 -2.99 -5.74
N LEU A 116 -0.74 -3.61 -5.51
CA LEU A 116 0.51 -2.97 -5.13
C LEU A 116 1.57 -3.34 -6.17
N ASN A 117 2.14 -2.33 -6.83
CA ASN A 117 3.19 -2.45 -7.82
C ASN A 117 4.42 -1.67 -7.36
N PRO A 118 5.36 -2.29 -6.63
CA PRO A 118 6.63 -1.64 -6.29
C PRO A 118 7.45 -1.40 -7.57
N GLU A 119 8.20 -0.31 -7.59
CA GLU A 119 9.13 -0.01 -8.70
C GLU A 119 10.31 -0.99 -8.73
N PHE A 120 10.75 -1.42 -7.56
CA PHE A 120 11.84 -2.38 -7.41
C PHE A 120 11.33 -3.72 -6.93
N ASP A 121 11.91 -4.79 -7.46
CA ASP A 121 11.71 -6.14 -6.88
C ASP A 121 12.06 -6.13 -5.40
N SER A 122 11.28 -6.86 -4.62
CA SER A 122 11.48 -7.01 -3.19
C SER A 122 11.76 -8.46 -2.80
N TYR A 123 12.24 -8.69 -1.57
CA TYR A 123 12.41 -10.04 -1.06
C TYR A 123 11.06 -10.74 -0.85
N GLU A 124 11.03 -12.07 -0.98
CA GLU A 124 9.81 -12.87 -0.82
C GLU A 124 9.14 -12.70 0.56
N SER A 125 9.92 -12.34 1.57
CA SER A 125 9.42 -12.04 2.92
C SER A 125 8.88 -10.62 3.09
N SER A 126 9.10 -9.75 2.11
CA SER A 126 8.67 -8.34 2.20
C SER A 126 7.16 -8.23 2.03
N VAL A 127 6.54 -7.40 2.87
CA VAL A 127 5.13 -6.99 2.72
C VAL A 127 4.92 -6.01 1.55
N LEU A 128 6.01 -5.42 1.05
CA LEU A 128 6.00 -4.45 -0.06
C LEU A 128 6.22 -5.10 -1.42
N ARG A 129 6.23 -6.43 -1.50
CA ARG A 129 6.32 -7.12 -2.79
C ARG A 129 5.05 -6.94 -3.61
N LYS A 130 5.19 -7.04 -4.92
CA LYS A 130 4.06 -6.94 -5.84
C LYS A 130 2.95 -7.91 -5.46
N SER A 131 1.75 -7.39 -5.31
CA SER A 131 0.63 -8.17 -4.80
C SER A 131 -0.71 -7.65 -5.29
N SER A 132 -1.69 -8.54 -5.31
CA SER A 132 -3.09 -8.19 -5.45
C SER A 132 -3.89 -8.81 -4.31
N ASN A 133 -4.87 -8.07 -3.82
CA ASN A 133 -5.79 -8.50 -2.78
C ASN A 133 -7.22 -8.29 -3.24
N MET A 134 -8.05 -9.32 -3.14
CA MET A 134 -9.46 -9.20 -3.41
C MET A 134 -10.26 -9.79 -2.25
N GLY A 135 -11.37 -9.14 -1.92
CA GLY A 135 -12.19 -9.57 -0.80
C GLY A 135 -13.68 -9.34 -1.01
N VAL A 136 -14.46 -10.15 -0.35
CA VAL A 136 -15.90 -9.98 -0.24
C VAL A 136 -16.30 -9.97 1.23
N GLY A 137 -17.23 -9.09 1.59
CA GLY A 137 -17.76 -8.95 2.93
C GLY A 137 -19.29 -8.98 2.92
N LEU A 138 -19.84 -9.64 3.91
CA LEU A 138 -21.27 -9.61 4.21
C LEU A 138 -21.47 -9.13 5.65
N SER A 139 -22.25 -8.08 5.82
CA SER A 139 -22.58 -7.56 7.14
C SER A 139 -24.09 -7.53 7.37
N LYS A 140 -24.51 -7.85 8.60
CA LYS A 140 -25.88 -7.69 9.04
C LYS A 140 -25.93 -6.74 10.23
N TYR A 141 -26.67 -5.67 10.10
CA TYR A 141 -26.97 -4.73 11.18
C TYR A 141 -28.28 -5.12 11.84
N LEU A 142 -28.23 -5.52 13.12
CA LEU A 142 -29.39 -6.04 13.86
C LEU A 142 -30.06 -4.94 14.70
N ALA A 143 -29.30 -3.99 15.23
CA ALA A 143 -29.81 -2.87 16.02
C ALA A 143 -29.10 -1.57 15.61
N GLY A 144 -29.32 -1.13 14.35
CA GLY A 144 -28.56 -0.02 13.80
C GLY A 144 -27.06 -0.29 13.85
N ASN A 145 -26.28 0.65 14.34
CA ASN A 145 -24.84 0.49 14.51
C ASN A 145 -24.44 -0.19 15.84
N ASN A 146 -25.40 -0.46 16.70
CA ASN A 146 -25.11 -0.99 18.05
C ASN A 146 -24.85 -2.50 18.06
N LEU A 147 -25.41 -3.22 17.09
CA LEU A 147 -25.16 -4.65 16.93
C LEU A 147 -24.96 -4.99 15.45
N LYS A 148 -23.77 -5.45 15.12
CA LYS A 148 -23.36 -5.83 13.76
C LYS A 148 -22.70 -7.20 13.78
N ILE A 149 -23.06 -8.04 12.84
CA ILE A 149 -22.36 -9.28 12.53
C ILE A 149 -21.74 -9.14 11.14
N GLN A 150 -20.50 -9.54 10.98
CA GLN A 150 -19.79 -9.46 9.70
C GLN A 150 -19.00 -10.74 9.46
N ALA A 151 -19.05 -11.22 8.23
CA ALA A 151 -18.16 -12.25 7.71
C ALA A 151 -17.45 -11.73 6.46
N SER A 152 -16.18 -12.04 6.30
CA SER A 152 -15.41 -11.66 5.12
C SER A 152 -14.43 -12.76 4.70
N LEU A 153 -14.19 -12.81 3.40
CA LEU A 153 -13.21 -13.69 2.76
C LEU A 153 -12.30 -12.84 1.89
N PHE A 154 -11.01 -13.09 1.97
CA PHE A 154 -9.98 -12.42 1.18
C PHE A 154 -9.12 -13.47 0.48
N LYS A 155 -8.71 -13.13 -0.75
CA LYS A 155 -7.67 -13.81 -1.50
C LYS A 155 -6.56 -12.81 -1.77
N THR A 156 -5.36 -13.13 -1.31
CA THR A 156 -4.15 -12.35 -1.59
C THR A 156 -3.23 -13.18 -2.45
N ALA A 157 -2.77 -12.62 -3.55
CA ALA A 157 -1.77 -13.21 -4.43
C ALA A 157 -0.55 -12.32 -4.46
N TYR A 158 0.63 -12.92 -4.25
CA TYR A 158 1.92 -12.28 -4.37
C TYR A 158 2.64 -12.79 -5.61
N GLU A 159 3.16 -11.88 -6.42
CA GLU A 159 4.00 -12.24 -7.56
C GLU A 159 5.39 -12.66 -7.07
N ASN A 160 5.80 -13.85 -7.42
CA ASN A 160 7.13 -14.38 -7.12
C ASN A 160 8.04 -14.30 -8.35
N LEU A 161 9.33 -13.99 -8.12
CA LEU A 161 10.38 -13.98 -9.15
C LEU A 161 10.54 -15.31 -9.89
N ASN A 162 10.05 -16.41 -9.30
CA ASN A 162 10.12 -17.76 -9.87
C ASN A 162 8.85 -18.18 -10.61
N ASN A 163 7.94 -17.23 -10.94
CA ASN A 163 6.64 -17.48 -11.57
C ASN A 163 5.72 -18.47 -10.81
N LEU A 164 5.93 -18.64 -9.53
CA LEU A 164 5.03 -19.36 -8.64
C LEU A 164 4.33 -18.31 -7.79
N ASP A 165 3.10 -17.96 -8.14
CA ASP A 165 2.29 -17.04 -7.34
C ASP A 165 1.96 -17.69 -6.00
N ASP A 166 2.34 -17.05 -4.90
CA ASP A 166 1.90 -17.45 -3.57
C ASP A 166 0.50 -16.90 -3.33
N GLU A 167 -0.48 -17.77 -3.28
CA GLU A 167 -1.86 -17.40 -3.01
C GLU A 167 -2.26 -17.78 -1.59
N PHE A 168 -2.89 -16.84 -0.90
CA PHE A 168 -3.42 -17.04 0.44
C PHE A 168 -4.91 -16.71 0.48
N MET A 169 -5.67 -17.57 1.14
CA MET A 169 -7.05 -17.27 1.48
C MET A 169 -7.18 -17.06 2.98
N SER A 170 -7.85 -15.98 3.36
CA SER A 170 -8.17 -15.70 4.76
C SER A 170 -9.64 -15.39 4.93
N GLY A 171 -10.20 -15.80 6.07
CA GLY A 171 -11.57 -15.50 6.44
C GLY A 171 -11.67 -14.88 7.82
N SER A 172 -12.58 -13.95 8.01
CA SER A 172 -12.84 -13.37 9.32
C SER A 172 -14.32 -13.37 9.65
N PHE A 173 -14.63 -13.49 10.95
CA PHE A 173 -15.95 -13.32 11.49
C PHE A 173 -15.88 -12.37 12.68
N LEU A 174 -16.71 -11.32 12.66
CA LEU A 174 -16.72 -10.27 13.67
C LEU A 174 -18.14 -10.07 14.20
N VAL A 175 -18.27 -9.95 15.51
CA VAL A 175 -19.47 -9.45 16.17
C VAL A 175 -19.10 -8.15 16.89
N GLN A 176 -19.76 -7.07 16.55
CA GLN A 176 -19.58 -5.75 17.16
C GLN A 176 -20.80 -5.42 18.01
N ILE A 177 -20.55 -5.04 19.26
CA ILE A 177 -21.58 -4.57 20.20
C ILE A 177 -21.13 -3.21 20.71
N ALA A 178 -21.97 -2.19 20.56
CA ALA A 178 -21.75 -0.84 21.11
C ALA A 178 -22.85 -0.53 22.14
N PHE A 179 -22.46 0.00 23.29
CA PHE A 179 -23.34 0.36 24.42
C PHE A 179 -23.54 1.86 24.50
#